data_d50eea4edd1e12fe9fc64a95c78cd0a5
#
_entry.id   d50eea4edd1e12fe9fc64a95c78cd0a5
#
_cell.length_a   1.000
_cell.length_b   1.000
_cell.length_c   1.000
_cell.angle_alpha   90.00
_cell.angle_beta   90.00
_cell.angle_gamma   90.00
#
_symmetry.space_group_name_H-M   'P 1'
#
loop_
_entity.id
_entity.type
_entity.pdbx_description
1 polymer ?
#
loop_
_entity_poly.entity_id
_entity_poly.type
_entity_poly.pdbx_seq_one_letter_code
_entity_poly.pdbx_strand_id
1 'polypeptide(L)'
;IGAWAICENSPVRLGSASVEFEKYLEDWIETEPNLLQSGIRIVARQLAVGAGIIDLLAIDSQGRWIVIEIKRGQLERKTIAQVIDYASCISTIPSDELIEKTNSYLNPQGNSIQSLLEERSAEDVIEPGNRDIELVVVGIGKIAGLDRMVDYLVNEFQMPISVVSFSAFSDDDNKMLLVRELSEQDTQQPGRRTGTRTIEEICELADDAGVGDSFREILTAANELGLYPRLYKKSIMYTPPFQRNRMLFTVWAQKKGNGLHMYAGPSEFAEFYPVTEEEASSLLGINSSDWHSMDEEEVGSFIVGMKKLFGFINTKSEPEGEPTY
;
A
#
# COMPACT_ATOMS: atom_id res chain seq x y z
N ILE A 1 20.18 -2.39 -14.06
CA ILE A 1 19.94 -3.61 -13.28
C ILE A 1 20.31 -4.79 -14.16
N GLY A 2 21.07 -5.76 -13.64
CA GLY A 2 21.34 -7.04 -14.29
C GLY A 2 20.69 -8.15 -13.48
N ALA A 3 20.04 -9.11 -14.15
CA ALA A 3 19.40 -10.25 -13.51
C ALA A 3 20.03 -11.55 -14.00
N TRP A 4 20.16 -12.53 -13.10
CA TRP A 4 20.65 -13.87 -13.38
C TRP A 4 19.75 -14.89 -12.70
N ALA A 5 19.34 -15.92 -13.43
CA ALA A 5 18.74 -17.10 -12.85
C ALA A 5 19.83 -18.09 -12.43
N ILE A 6 19.66 -18.79 -11.33
CA ILE A 6 20.56 -19.86 -10.93
C ILE A 6 19.94 -21.17 -11.39
N CYS A 7 20.52 -21.76 -12.44
CA CYS A 7 20.08 -23.02 -13.01
C CYS A 7 21.20 -24.06 -12.76
N GLU A 8 20.87 -25.17 -12.09
CA GLU A 8 21.85 -26.25 -11.78
C GLU A 8 23.15 -25.71 -11.17
N ASN A 9 23.04 -24.78 -10.21
CA ASN A 9 24.18 -24.14 -9.54
C ASN A 9 25.08 -23.23 -10.43
N SER A 10 24.58 -22.83 -11.61
CA SER A 10 25.29 -21.94 -12.54
C SER A 10 24.44 -20.70 -12.82
N PRO A 11 25.02 -19.49 -12.77
CA PRO A 11 24.30 -18.25 -13.08
C PRO A 11 24.08 -18.09 -14.59
N VAL A 12 22.84 -18.03 -15.03
CA VAL A 12 22.44 -17.75 -16.41
C VAL A 12 21.90 -16.32 -16.47
N ARG A 13 22.51 -15.49 -17.32
CA ARG A 13 22.07 -14.09 -17.44
C ARG A 13 20.72 -14.00 -18.13
N LEU A 14 19.78 -13.29 -17.50
CA LEU A 14 18.48 -12.95 -18.10
C LEU A 14 18.63 -11.74 -19.01
N GLY A 15 17.99 -11.78 -20.17
CA GLY A 15 17.86 -10.65 -21.07
C GLY A 15 16.83 -9.64 -20.56
N SER A 16 17.02 -8.35 -20.84
CA SER A 16 15.95 -7.39 -20.61
C SER A 16 14.77 -7.70 -21.53
N ALA A 17 13.59 -7.86 -20.94
CA ALA A 17 12.35 -8.05 -21.67
C ALA A 17 11.56 -6.75 -21.77
N SER A 18 10.78 -6.59 -22.84
CA SER A 18 9.82 -5.52 -22.96
C SER A 18 8.42 -6.09 -22.80
N VAL A 19 7.58 -5.37 -22.04
CA VAL A 19 6.13 -5.64 -22.04
C VAL A 19 5.53 -4.91 -23.24
N GLU A 20 5.00 -5.66 -24.20
CA GLU A 20 4.58 -5.10 -25.47
C GLU A 20 3.37 -4.16 -25.37
N PHE A 21 2.45 -4.45 -24.45
CA PHE A 21 1.21 -3.68 -24.27
C PHE A 21 0.95 -3.34 -22.79
N GLU A 22 0.45 -2.15 -22.52
CA GLU A 22 -0.05 -1.71 -21.20
C GLU A 22 -1.08 -2.70 -20.65
N LYS A 23 -1.90 -3.24 -21.55
CA LYS A 23 -2.91 -4.24 -21.22
C LYS A 23 -2.37 -5.48 -20.48
N TYR A 24 -1.17 -5.95 -20.80
CA TYR A 24 -0.60 -7.09 -20.09
C TYR A 24 -0.29 -6.77 -18.63
N LEU A 25 0.18 -5.56 -18.37
CA LEU A 25 0.42 -5.11 -17.00
C LEU A 25 -0.89 -4.90 -16.24
N GLU A 26 -1.94 -4.37 -16.92
CA GLU A 26 -3.28 -4.32 -16.36
C GLU A 26 -3.81 -5.72 -16.02
N ASP A 27 -3.69 -6.69 -16.94
CA ASP A 27 -4.13 -8.08 -16.75
C ASP A 27 -3.41 -8.74 -15.56
N TRP A 28 -2.11 -8.52 -15.41
CA TRP A 28 -1.33 -9.07 -14.30
C TRP A 28 -1.72 -8.43 -12.96
N ILE A 29 -1.87 -7.11 -12.90
CA ILE A 29 -2.28 -6.41 -11.68
C ILE A 29 -3.73 -6.76 -11.31
N GLU A 30 -4.63 -6.91 -12.29
CA GLU A 30 -6.00 -7.36 -12.05
C GLU A 30 -6.04 -8.78 -11.47
N THR A 31 -5.18 -9.68 -11.99
CA THR A 31 -5.09 -11.08 -11.53
C THR A 31 -4.40 -11.21 -10.18
N GLU A 32 -3.35 -10.41 -9.95
CA GLU A 32 -2.53 -10.42 -8.73
C GLU A 32 -2.30 -8.99 -8.25
N PRO A 33 -3.28 -8.39 -7.55
CA PRO A 33 -3.18 -7.01 -7.07
C PRO A 33 -2.04 -6.76 -6.08
N ASN A 34 -1.54 -7.81 -5.41
CA ASN A 34 -0.37 -7.74 -4.52
C ASN A 34 0.92 -7.31 -5.25
N LEU A 35 0.95 -7.36 -6.59
CA LEU A 35 2.03 -6.73 -7.37
C LEU A 35 2.19 -5.24 -7.04
N LEU A 36 1.12 -4.55 -6.63
CA LEU A 36 1.16 -3.14 -6.23
C LEU A 36 1.28 -3.00 -4.72
N GLN A 37 0.37 -3.61 -3.98
CA GLN A 37 0.28 -3.50 -2.53
C GLN A 37 -0.60 -4.63 -1.99
N SER A 38 -0.26 -5.19 -0.84
CA SER A 38 -1.08 -6.18 -0.16
C SER A 38 -2.44 -5.62 0.25
N GLY A 39 -3.46 -6.48 0.25
CA GLY A 39 -4.80 -6.16 0.75
C GLY A 39 -5.64 -5.25 -0.15
N ILE A 40 -5.20 -4.93 -1.36
CA ILE A 40 -6.04 -4.21 -2.31
C ILE A 40 -6.96 -5.13 -3.09
N ARG A 41 -8.14 -4.62 -3.45
CA ARG A 41 -9.13 -5.31 -4.29
C ARG A 41 -9.49 -4.43 -5.47
N ILE A 42 -9.32 -4.95 -6.69
CA ILE A 42 -9.79 -4.26 -7.90
C ILE A 42 -11.31 -4.26 -7.90
N VAL A 43 -11.92 -3.09 -8.12
CA VAL A 43 -13.36 -2.88 -8.11
C VAL A 43 -13.90 -2.31 -9.43
N ALA A 44 -13.01 -1.87 -10.32
CA ALA A 44 -13.35 -1.58 -11.72
C ALA A 44 -12.10 -1.60 -12.59
N ARG A 45 -12.30 -1.88 -13.87
CA ARG A 45 -11.30 -1.81 -14.94
C ARG A 45 -11.83 -0.97 -16.09
N GLN A 46 -10.96 -0.14 -16.70
CA GLN A 46 -11.29 0.76 -17.81
C GLN A 46 -12.55 1.59 -17.50
N LEU A 47 -12.54 2.21 -16.31
CA LEU A 47 -13.69 2.95 -15.79
C LEU A 47 -13.80 4.32 -16.44
N ALA A 48 -14.85 4.56 -17.21
CA ALA A 48 -15.14 5.85 -17.79
C ALA A 48 -15.61 6.86 -16.73
N VAL A 49 -14.91 8.00 -16.64
CA VAL A 49 -15.23 9.16 -15.79
C VAL A 49 -15.20 10.43 -16.62
N GLY A 50 -15.66 11.57 -16.06
CA GLY A 50 -15.72 12.83 -16.79
C GLY A 50 -14.40 13.30 -17.43
N ALA A 51 -13.26 12.93 -16.82
CA ALA A 51 -11.91 13.29 -17.29
C ALA A 51 -11.29 12.27 -18.27
N GLY A 52 -11.91 11.11 -18.47
CA GLY A 52 -11.39 10.06 -19.35
C GLY A 52 -11.68 8.65 -18.85
N ILE A 53 -10.71 7.75 -19.00
CA ILE A 53 -10.84 6.34 -18.61
C ILE A 53 -9.72 6.00 -17.63
N ILE A 54 -10.10 5.57 -16.42
CA ILE A 54 -9.20 5.06 -15.39
C ILE A 54 -8.84 3.62 -15.75
N ASP A 55 -7.55 3.28 -15.79
CA ASP A 55 -7.12 1.91 -16.12
C ASP A 55 -7.66 0.91 -15.09
N LEU A 56 -7.37 1.11 -13.79
CA LEU A 56 -7.92 0.30 -12.71
C LEU A 56 -8.37 1.20 -11.55
N LEU A 57 -9.50 0.86 -10.94
CA LEU A 57 -9.96 1.40 -9.67
C LEU A 57 -9.96 0.27 -8.64
N ALA A 58 -9.41 0.54 -7.48
CA ALA A 58 -9.33 -0.43 -6.39
C ALA A 58 -9.80 0.17 -5.07
N ILE A 59 -10.02 -0.69 -4.08
CA ILE A 59 -10.11 -0.34 -2.67
C ILE A 59 -9.05 -1.10 -1.88
N ASP A 60 -8.54 -0.49 -0.82
CA ASP A 60 -7.62 -1.17 0.09
C ASP A 60 -8.37 -1.89 1.23
N SER A 61 -7.60 -2.42 2.18
CA SER A 61 -8.13 -3.11 3.36
C SER A 61 -9.04 -2.26 4.25
N GLN A 62 -9.00 -0.93 4.13
CA GLN A 62 -9.85 0.00 4.89
C GLN A 62 -10.98 0.61 4.06
N GLY A 63 -11.15 0.15 2.84
CA GLY A 63 -12.12 0.71 1.90
C GLY A 63 -11.70 2.04 1.26
N ARG A 64 -10.42 2.48 1.42
CA ARG A 64 -9.93 3.67 0.73
C ARG A 64 -9.84 3.40 -0.77
N TRP A 65 -10.24 4.38 -1.56
CA TRP A 65 -10.21 4.27 -3.01
C TRP A 65 -8.78 4.44 -3.55
N ILE A 66 -8.40 3.64 -4.52
CA ILE A 66 -7.09 3.71 -5.18
C ILE A 66 -7.33 3.88 -6.68
N VAL A 67 -6.91 5.04 -7.22
CA VAL A 67 -6.91 5.30 -8.66
C VAL A 67 -5.56 4.88 -9.21
N ILE A 68 -5.57 3.92 -10.14
CA ILE A 68 -4.37 3.32 -10.71
C ILE A 68 -4.30 3.67 -12.19
N GLU A 69 -3.20 4.31 -12.60
CA GLU A 69 -2.88 4.63 -13.98
C GLU A 69 -1.64 3.85 -14.40
N ILE A 70 -1.72 3.14 -15.53
CA ILE A 70 -0.67 2.24 -16.00
C ILE A 70 -0.09 2.79 -17.31
N LYS A 71 1.23 2.85 -17.40
CA LYS A 71 1.92 3.30 -18.61
C LYS A 71 3.05 2.35 -18.98
N ARG A 72 3.12 2.07 -20.26
CA ARG A 72 4.24 1.38 -20.87
C ARG A 72 5.38 2.36 -21.16
N GLY A 73 6.55 2.12 -20.60
CA GLY A 73 7.72 2.95 -20.88
C GLY A 73 7.86 4.13 -19.91
N GLN A 74 8.54 5.17 -20.37
CA GLN A 74 8.88 6.30 -19.53
C GLN A 74 7.63 7.08 -19.08
N LEU A 75 7.44 7.19 -17.77
CA LEU A 75 6.36 7.98 -17.20
C LEU A 75 6.59 9.46 -17.47
N GLU A 76 5.57 10.14 -17.95
CA GLU A 76 5.61 11.55 -18.27
C GLU A 76 4.88 12.39 -17.21
N ARG A 77 5.22 13.67 -17.11
CA ARG A 77 4.55 14.61 -16.17
C ARG A 77 3.04 14.68 -16.38
N LYS A 78 2.57 14.50 -17.61
CA LYS A 78 1.13 14.47 -17.93
C LYS A 78 0.40 13.33 -17.23
N THR A 79 1.06 12.20 -16.95
CA THR A 79 0.45 11.07 -16.23
C THR A 79 0.07 11.46 -14.81
N ILE A 80 0.89 12.28 -14.14
CA ILE A 80 0.55 12.81 -12.80
C ILE A 80 -0.67 13.71 -12.85
N ALA A 81 -0.74 14.62 -13.84
CA ALA A 81 -1.92 15.47 -14.00
C ALA A 81 -3.18 14.63 -14.30
N GLN A 82 -3.06 13.61 -15.12
CA GLN A 82 -4.14 12.70 -15.49
C GLN A 82 -4.68 11.94 -14.26
N VAL A 83 -3.82 11.34 -13.44
CA VAL A 83 -4.27 10.60 -12.26
C VAL A 83 -4.90 11.52 -11.20
N ILE A 84 -4.43 12.77 -11.07
CA ILE A 84 -5.04 13.78 -10.21
C ILE A 84 -6.44 14.15 -10.70
N ASP A 85 -6.61 14.32 -12.01
CA ASP A 85 -7.90 14.65 -12.62
C ASP A 85 -8.91 13.51 -12.42
N TYR A 86 -8.47 12.27 -12.60
CA TYR A 86 -9.28 11.08 -12.29
C TYR A 86 -9.70 11.01 -10.81
N ALA A 87 -8.79 11.28 -9.89
CA ALA A 87 -9.11 11.31 -8.47
C ALA A 87 -10.14 12.40 -8.15
N SER A 88 -10.05 13.56 -8.80
CA SER A 88 -11.03 14.62 -8.66
C SER A 88 -12.43 14.18 -9.12
N CYS A 89 -12.53 13.40 -10.21
CA CYS A 89 -13.79 12.80 -10.65
C CYS A 89 -14.31 11.79 -9.62
N ILE A 90 -13.45 10.85 -9.16
CA ILE A 90 -13.85 9.87 -8.13
C ILE A 90 -14.27 10.55 -6.83
N SER A 91 -13.68 11.67 -6.46
CA SER A 91 -14.05 12.39 -5.21
C SER A 91 -15.46 12.97 -5.25
N THR A 92 -15.99 13.27 -6.43
CA THR A 92 -17.24 14.02 -6.63
C THR A 92 -18.37 13.21 -7.29
N ILE A 93 -18.07 12.07 -7.94
CA ILE A 93 -19.09 11.25 -8.59
C ILE A 93 -20.20 10.84 -7.59
N PRO A 94 -21.51 10.90 -7.95
CA PRO A 94 -22.60 10.46 -7.09
C PRO A 94 -22.42 9.01 -6.62
N SER A 95 -22.90 8.70 -5.40
CA SER A 95 -22.73 7.37 -4.80
C SER A 95 -23.40 6.28 -5.60
N ASP A 96 -24.63 6.51 -6.08
CA ASP A 96 -25.39 5.60 -6.90
C ASP A 96 -24.68 5.28 -8.24
N GLU A 97 -24.13 6.30 -8.89
CA GLU A 97 -23.36 6.13 -10.13
C GLU A 97 -22.07 5.32 -9.88
N LEU A 98 -21.35 5.60 -8.80
CA LEU A 98 -20.14 4.85 -8.44
C LEU A 98 -20.46 3.39 -8.11
N ILE A 99 -21.57 3.13 -7.38
CA ILE A 99 -22.07 1.81 -7.08
C ILE A 99 -22.41 1.06 -8.38
N GLU A 100 -23.16 1.67 -9.28
CA GLU A 100 -23.53 1.05 -10.55
C GLU A 100 -22.30 0.66 -11.37
N LYS A 101 -21.36 1.60 -11.52
CA LYS A 101 -20.12 1.40 -12.30
C LYS A 101 -19.25 0.29 -11.72
N THR A 102 -19.04 0.27 -10.40
CA THR A 102 -18.21 -0.77 -9.75
C THR A 102 -18.92 -2.12 -9.71
N ASN A 103 -20.23 -2.15 -9.47
CA ASN A 103 -20.98 -3.40 -9.48
C ASN A 103 -21.12 -4.02 -10.88
N SER A 104 -21.06 -3.25 -11.95
CA SER A 104 -21.00 -3.80 -13.31
C SER A 104 -19.76 -4.69 -13.51
N TYR A 105 -18.66 -4.39 -12.82
CA TYR A 105 -17.44 -5.19 -12.83
C TYR A 105 -17.46 -6.33 -11.79
N LEU A 106 -18.00 -6.07 -10.58
CA LEU A 106 -17.97 -7.00 -9.45
C LEU A 106 -19.05 -8.09 -9.49
N ASN A 107 -20.26 -7.79 -9.97
CA ASN A 107 -21.38 -8.74 -9.98
C ASN A 107 -21.09 -10.03 -10.75
N PRO A 108 -20.41 -10.03 -11.92
CA PRO A 108 -20.03 -11.27 -12.59
C PRO A 108 -19.09 -12.16 -11.76
N GLN A 109 -18.41 -11.59 -10.77
CA GLN A 109 -17.50 -12.28 -9.83
C GLN A 109 -18.22 -12.70 -8.53
N GLY A 110 -19.54 -12.47 -8.42
CA GLY A 110 -20.33 -12.78 -7.23
C GLY A 110 -20.14 -11.82 -6.06
N ASN A 111 -19.63 -10.60 -6.31
CA ASN A 111 -19.37 -9.57 -5.31
C ASN A 111 -20.14 -8.29 -5.61
N SER A 112 -20.25 -7.39 -4.63
CA SER A 112 -20.72 -6.03 -4.81
C SER A 112 -19.81 -5.05 -4.04
N ILE A 113 -19.77 -3.79 -4.45
CA ILE A 113 -18.99 -2.79 -3.72
C ILE A 113 -19.53 -2.59 -2.30
N GLN A 114 -20.84 -2.68 -2.13
CA GLN A 114 -21.46 -2.54 -0.81
C GLN A 114 -21.00 -3.67 0.13
N SER A 115 -21.04 -4.95 -0.31
CA SER A 115 -20.57 -6.06 0.51
C SER A 115 -19.07 -5.95 0.85
N LEU A 116 -18.26 -5.54 -0.12
CA LEU A 116 -16.83 -5.34 0.11
C LEU A 116 -16.54 -4.20 1.11
N LEU A 117 -17.31 -3.12 1.09
CA LEU A 117 -17.18 -2.03 2.06
C LEU A 117 -17.75 -2.40 3.42
N GLU A 118 -18.84 -3.17 3.47
CA GLU A 118 -19.41 -3.70 4.71
C GLU A 118 -18.43 -4.63 5.43
N GLU A 119 -17.79 -5.53 4.72
CA GLU A 119 -16.71 -6.37 5.25
C GLU A 119 -15.59 -5.54 5.89
N ARG A 120 -15.32 -4.37 5.37
CA ARG A 120 -14.29 -3.42 5.82
C ARG A 120 -14.79 -2.38 6.82
N SER A 121 -16.09 -2.45 7.18
CA SER A 121 -16.76 -1.45 8.01
C SER A 121 -16.52 -0.02 7.54
N ALA A 122 -16.59 0.16 6.24
CA ALA A 122 -16.24 1.38 5.52
C ALA A 122 -17.39 1.84 4.60
N GLU A 123 -18.65 1.57 4.97
CA GLU A 123 -19.83 1.86 4.15
C GLU A 123 -19.97 3.35 3.82
N ASP A 124 -19.49 4.21 4.70
CA ASP A 124 -19.56 5.67 4.54
C ASP A 124 -18.58 6.23 3.50
N VAL A 125 -17.53 5.47 3.12
CA VAL A 125 -16.57 5.94 2.09
C VAL A 125 -17.14 5.89 0.67
N ILE A 126 -18.35 5.37 0.47
CA ILE A 126 -19.04 5.48 -0.81
C ILE A 126 -19.54 6.91 -1.07
N GLU A 127 -19.77 7.69 -0.02
CA GLU A 127 -20.34 9.02 -0.12
C GLU A 127 -19.30 10.06 -0.55
N PRO A 128 -19.67 10.98 -1.47
CA PRO A 128 -18.81 12.13 -1.78
C PRO A 128 -18.40 12.90 -0.52
N GLY A 129 -17.15 13.32 -0.45
CA GLY A 129 -16.60 14.01 0.73
C GLY A 129 -16.06 13.08 1.82
N ASN A 130 -16.49 11.81 1.88
CA ASN A 130 -15.94 10.82 2.80
C ASN A 130 -14.85 9.94 2.15
N ARG A 131 -14.65 10.04 0.84
CA ARG A 131 -13.68 9.26 0.09
C ARG A 131 -12.26 9.72 0.40
N ASP A 132 -11.46 8.83 0.94
CA ASP A 132 -10.00 8.93 0.89
C ASP A 132 -9.52 8.28 -0.41
N ILE A 133 -8.72 9.01 -1.19
CA ILE A 133 -8.29 8.54 -2.50
C ILE A 133 -6.78 8.53 -2.55
N GLU A 134 -6.21 7.38 -2.82
CA GLU A 134 -4.79 7.20 -3.11
C GLU A 134 -4.57 7.12 -4.62
N LEU A 135 -3.44 7.64 -5.09
CA LEU A 135 -3.06 7.69 -6.49
C LEU A 135 -1.87 6.77 -6.71
N VAL A 136 -1.98 5.84 -7.65
CA VAL A 136 -0.88 4.94 -8.00
C VAL A 136 -0.60 5.05 -9.48
N VAL A 137 0.64 5.43 -9.81
CA VAL A 137 1.13 5.45 -11.18
C VAL A 137 2.06 4.27 -11.37
N VAL A 138 1.77 3.43 -12.35
CA VAL A 138 2.53 2.21 -12.63
C VAL A 138 3.26 2.34 -13.95
N GLY A 139 4.55 2.00 -13.96
CA GLY A 139 5.37 2.06 -15.18
C GLY A 139 6.32 0.88 -15.32
N ILE A 140 6.86 0.72 -16.54
CA ILE A 140 7.93 -0.24 -16.84
C ILE A 140 9.20 0.52 -17.20
N GLY A 141 10.30 0.19 -16.52
CA GLY A 141 11.60 0.80 -16.72
C GLY A 141 11.86 2.01 -15.83
N LYS A 142 12.96 2.73 -16.10
CA LYS A 142 13.39 3.86 -15.26
C LYS A 142 12.44 5.05 -15.35
N ILE A 143 12.05 5.57 -14.20
CA ILE A 143 11.16 6.72 -14.02
C ILE A 143 12.02 8.00 -13.88
N ALA A 144 12.83 8.30 -14.87
CA ALA A 144 13.73 9.45 -14.79
C ALA A 144 12.97 10.79 -14.77
N GLY A 145 13.08 11.53 -13.68
CA GLY A 145 12.60 12.91 -13.51
C GLY A 145 11.18 13.06 -12.97
N LEU A 146 10.44 11.98 -12.79
CA LEU A 146 9.13 12.00 -12.12
C LEU A 146 9.28 11.97 -10.61
N ASP A 147 10.29 11.23 -10.11
CA ASP A 147 10.54 11.06 -8.67
C ASP A 147 10.55 12.40 -7.94
N ARG A 148 11.34 13.36 -8.43
CA ARG A 148 11.41 14.70 -7.81
C ARG A 148 10.05 15.42 -7.74
N MET A 149 9.18 15.24 -8.74
CA MET A 149 7.86 15.88 -8.74
C MET A 149 6.91 15.18 -7.78
N VAL A 150 6.95 13.86 -7.76
CA VAL A 150 6.16 13.04 -6.82
C VAL A 150 6.62 13.29 -5.39
N ASP A 151 7.93 13.31 -5.14
CA ASP A 151 8.51 13.64 -3.83
C ASP A 151 8.05 15.02 -3.33
N TYR A 152 8.06 16.01 -4.22
CA TYR A 152 7.56 17.34 -3.89
C TYR A 152 6.06 17.33 -3.53
N LEU A 153 5.23 16.63 -4.31
CA LEU A 153 3.78 16.50 -4.04
C LEU A 153 3.52 15.75 -2.74
N VAL A 154 4.28 14.69 -2.48
CA VAL A 154 4.16 13.91 -1.23
C VAL A 154 4.65 14.70 -0.02
N ASN A 155 5.82 15.31 -0.10
CA ASN A 155 6.45 15.94 1.06
C ASN A 155 5.83 17.29 1.41
N GLU A 156 5.54 18.14 0.40
CA GLU A 156 5.03 19.49 0.63
C GLU A 156 3.51 19.57 0.70
N PHE A 157 2.82 18.76 -0.12
CA PHE A 157 1.35 18.78 -0.19
C PHE A 157 0.70 17.55 0.43
N GLN A 158 1.49 16.59 0.93
CA GLN A 158 0.96 15.36 1.52
C GLN A 158 0.03 14.60 0.57
N MET A 159 0.23 14.76 -0.74
CA MET A 159 -0.60 14.11 -1.74
C MET A 159 -0.40 12.59 -1.65
N PRO A 160 -1.48 11.80 -1.55
CA PRO A 160 -1.39 10.34 -1.47
C PRO A 160 -1.09 9.75 -2.84
N ILE A 161 0.09 10.02 -3.37
CA ILE A 161 0.52 9.53 -4.67
C ILE A 161 1.77 8.68 -4.52
N SER A 162 1.78 7.54 -5.19
CA SER A 162 2.93 6.64 -5.26
C SER A 162 3.22 6.26 -6.70
N VAL A 163 4.49 5.96 -6.97
CA VAL A 163 4.94 5.47 -8.26
C VAL A 163 5.53 4.08 -8.07
N VAL A 164 5.03 3.14 -8.86
CA VAL A 164 5.50 1.75 -8.87
C VAL A 164 6.16 1.49 -10.22
N SER A 165 7.42 1.10 -10.20
CA SER A 165 8.10 0.70 -11.43
C SER A 165 8.44 -0.79 -11.43
N PHE A 166 8.34 -1.37 -12.61
CA PHE A 166 8.74 -2.74 -12.85
C PHE A 166 9.86 -2.83 -13.88
N SER A 167 10.83 -3.70 -13.63
CA SER A 167 11.78 -4.16 -14.64
C SER A 167 11.41 -5.58 -15.07
N ALA A 168 11.34 -5.82 -16.37
CA ALA A 168 11.04 -7.14 -16.92
C ALA A 168 12.30 -7.76 -17.52
N PHE A 169 12.49 -9.06 -17.26
CA PHE A 169 13.56 -9.87 -17.79
C PHE A 169 12.99 -11.18 -18.34
N SER A 170 13.66 -11.78 -19.32
CA SER A 170 13.28 -13.09 -19.83
C SER A 170 14.50 -14.00 -20.00
N ASP A 171 14.27 -15.30 -19.89
CA ASP A 171 15.21 -16.32 -20.32
C ASP A 171 14.99 -16.71 -21.80
N ASP A 172 15.82 -17.64 -22.28
CA ASP A 172 15.76 -18.15 -23.66
C ASP A 172 14.46 -18.95 -23.94
N ASP A 173 13.78 -19.44 -22.90
CA ASP A 173 12.49 -20.14 -22.99
C ASP A 173 11.28 -19.17 -22.92
N ASN A 174 11.51 -17.86 -22.99
CA ASN A 174 10.50 -16.78 -22.83
C ASN A 174 9.78 -16.77 -21.48
N LYS A 175 10.35 -17.39 -20.45
CA LYS A 175 9.86 -17.25 -19.09
C LYS A 175 10.21 -15.85 -18.59
N MET A 176 9.20 -15.10 -18.19
CA MET A 176 9.35 -13.71 -17.77
C MET A 176 9.51 -13.59 -16.25
N LEU A 177 10.46 -12.78 -15.83
CA LEU A 177 10.63 -12.32 -14.46
C LEU A 177 10.26 -10.85 -14.41
N LEU A 178 9.28 -10.52 -13.59
CA LEU A 178 8.89 -9.14 -13.28
C LEU A 178 9.47 -8.77 -11.92
N VAL A 179 10.26 -7.71 -11.89
CA VAL A 179 10.89 -7.20 -10.67
C VAL A 179 10.31 -5.83 -10.36
N ARG A 180 9.65 -5.69 -9.21
CA ARG A 180 9.21 -4.39 -8.71
C ARG A 180 10.42 -3.64 -8.16
N GLU A 181 10.63 -2.42 -8.65
CA GLU A 181 11.65 -1.52 -8.12
C GLU A 181 11.05 -0.68 -7.01
N LEU A 182 11.70 -0.70 -5.84
CA LEU A 182 11.37 0.20 -4.73
C LEU A 182 12.29 1.43 -4.85
N SER A 183 11.72 2.63 -4.99
CA SER A 183 12.52 3.85 -4.96
C SER A 183 12.78 4.27 -3.51
N GLU A 184 14.03 4.54 -3.17
CA GLU A 184 14.41 5.15 -1.89
C GLU A 184 13.91 6.60 -1.89
N GLN A 185 13.04 6.96 -0.94
CA GLN A 185 12.59 8.33 -0.72
C GLN A 185 13.24 8.90 0.53
N ASP A 186 13.78 10.11 0.38
CA ASP A 186 14.55 10.82 1.40
C ASP A 186 13.66 11.35 2.54
N THR A 187 14.24 11.44 3.72
CA THR A 187 13.56 11.66 5.00
C THR A 187 13.30 13.14 5.29
N GLN A 188 12.08 13.62 5.11
CA GLN A 188 11.63 14.89 5.69
C GLN A 188 10.32 14.76 6.48
N GLN A 189 10.10 15.62 7.46
CA GLN A 189 8.95 15.59 8.38
C GLN A 189 7.61 15.85 7.67
N PRO A 190 6.50 15.25 8.14
CA PRO A 190 5.19 15.41 7.49
C PRO A 190 4.61 16.81 7.68
N GLY A 191 4.25 17.44 6.58
CA GLY A 191 3.33 18.57 6.60
C GLY A 191 1.87 18.09 6.70
N ARG A 192 0.94 18.93 7.14
CA ARG A 192 -0.48 18.58 7.34
C ARG A 192 -1.24 18.54 6.00
N ARG A 193 -1.92 17.44 5.70
CA ARG A 193 -2.90 17.38 4.60
C ARG A 193 -4.09 18.29 4.88
N THR A 194 -4.56 19.07 3.89
CA THR A 194 -5.84 19.74 3.97
C THR A 194 -6.95 18.69 3.99
N GLY A 195 -7.65 18.54 5.12
CA GLY A 195 -8.72 17.56 5.29
C GLY A 195 -8.36 16.26 6.00
N THR A 196 -7.08 16.01 6.33
CA THR A 196 -6.72 14.91 7.25
C THR A 196 -6.86 15.38 8.70
N ARG A 197 -7.28 14.45 9.57
CA ARG A 197 -7.27 14.66 11.01
C ARG A 197 -5.84 14.69 11.56
N THR A 198 -5.69 15.35 12.68
CA THR A 198 -4.45 15.25 13.48
C THR A 198 -4.41 13.90 14.20
N ILE A 199 -3.25 13.53 14.75
CA ILE A 199 -3.13 12.33 15.61
C ILE A 199 -4.13 12.44 16.79
N GLU A 200 -4.24 13.62 17.38
CA GLU A 200 -5.16 13.89 18.49
C GLU A 200 -6.63 13.65 18.09
N GLU A 201 -7.04 14.16 16.93
CA GLU A 201 -8.39 13.96 16.39
C GLU A 201 -8.70 12.49 16.05
N ILE A 202 -7.69 11.71 15.66
CA ILE A 202 -7.84 10.25 15.45
C ILE A 202 -7.88 9.52 16.79
N CYS A 203 -7.07 9.95 17.76
CA CYS A 203 -7.15 9.40 19.13
C CYS A 203 -8.51 9.66 19.79
N GLU A 204 -9.16 10.82 19.54
CA GLU A 204 -10.52 11.09 20.01
C GLU A 204 -11.53 10.08 19.44
N LEU A 205 -11.38 9.64 18.18
CA LEU A 205 -12.22 8.57 17.63
C LEU A 205 -11.99 7.23 18.36
N ALA A 206 -10.75 6.97 18.77
CA ALA A 206 -10.43 5.77 19.54
C ALA A 206 -10.99 5.83 20.98
N ASP A 207 -10.98 7.03 21.59
CA ASP A 207 -11.63 7.27 22.88
C ASP A 207 -13.14 7.05 22.78
N ASP A 208 -13.78 7.61 21.73
CA ASP A 208 -15.19 7.41 21.44
C ASP A 208 -15.59 5.95 21.17
N ALA A 209 -14.65 5.15 20.67
CA ALA A 209 -14.83 3.70 20.47
C ALA A 209 -14.49 2.87 21.72
N GLY A 210 -13.96 3.49 22.79
CA GLY A 210 -13.61 2.83 24.05
C GLY A 210 -12.26 2.10 24.03
N VAL A 211 -11.38 2.40 23.05
CA VAL A 211 -10.09 1.72 22.84
C VAL A 211 -8.91 2.70 22.80
N GLY A 212 -9.09 3.90 23.33
CA GLY A 212 -8.11 4.99 23.24
C GLY A 212 -6.75 4.65 23.83
N ASP A 213 -6.69 3.95 24.96
CA ASP A 213 -5.44 3.56 25.62
C ASP A 213 -4.65 2.58 24.76
N SER A 214 -5.27 1.47 24.33
CA SER A 214 -4.66 0.48 23.45
C SER A 214 -4.22 1.08 22.10
N PHE A 215 -5.01 2.01 21.57
CA PHE A 215 -4.65 2.74 20.35
C PHE A 215 -3.36 3.55 20.54
N ARG A 216 -3.25 4.32 21.63
CA ARG A 216 -2.06 5.13 21.95
C ARG A 216 -0.82 4.27 22.25
N GLU A 217 -1.00 3.08 22.83
CA GLU A 217 0.10 2.14 23.03
C GLU A 217 0.74 1.70 21.71
N ILE A 218 -0.09 1.38 20.69
CA ILE A 218 0.41 1.04 19.34
C ILE A 218 1.17 2.24 18.75
N LEU A 219 0.62 3.45 18.83
CA LEU A 219 1.25 4.66 18.31
C LEU A 219 2.61 4.90 18.97
N THR A 220 2.67 4.76 20.28
CA THR A 220 3.89 4.91 21.06
C THR A 220 4.94 3.89 20.64
N ALA A 221 4.56 2.61 20.57
CA ALA A 221 5.48 1.55 20.16
C ALA A 221 6.00 1.74 18.73
N ALA A 222 5.13 2.12 17.78
CA ALA A 222 5.53 2.39 16.40
C ALA A 222 6.51 3.57 16.31
N ASN A 223 6.26 4.63 17.07
CA ASN A 223 7.17 5.79 17.11
C ASN A 223 8.53 5.45 17.75
N GLU A 224 8.54 4.65 18.83
CA GLU A 224 9.79 4.14 19.46
C GLU A 224 10.63 3.31 18.48
N LEU A 225 9.98 2.60 17.56
CA LEU A 225 10.62 1.79 16.52
C LEU A 225 11.03 2.63 15.29
N GLY A 226 10.78 3.94 15.30
CA GLY A 226 11.15 4.85 14.23
C GLY A 226 10.29 4.72 12.97
N LEU A 227 9.11 4.12 13.08
CA LEU A 227 8.18 4.01 11.96
C LEU A 227 7.54 5.36 11.64
N TYR A 228 7.24 5.57 10.37
CA TYR A 228 6.72 6.84 9.88
C TYR A 228 5.18 6.80 9.78
N PRO A 229 4.44 7.69 10.51
CA PRO A 229 2.99 7.73 10.45
C PRO A 229 2.48 8.51 9.24
N ARG A 230 1.53 7.95 8.50
CA ARG A 230 0.71 8.65 7.50
C ARG A 230 -0.71 8.75 8.01
N LEU A 231 -1.20 9.98 8.12
CA LEU A 231 -2.53 10.25 8.68
C LEU A 231 -3.59 10.23 7.59
N TYR A 232 -4.72 9.61 7.91
CA TYR A 232 -5.93 9.58 7.10
C TYR A 232 -7.13 10.09 7.92
N LYS A 233 -8.33 10.10 7.34
CA LYS A 233 -9.52 10.61 8.04
C LYS A 233 -9.88 9.84 9.32
N LYS A 234 -9.65 8.53 9.35
CA LYS A 234 -10.04 7.64 10.45
C LYS A 234 -8.92 6.71 10.92
N SER A 235 -7.79 6.70 10.26
CA SER A 235 -6.72 5.73 10.48
C SER A 235 -5.34 6.34 10.44
N ILE A 236 -4.37 5.62 10.99
CA ILE A 236 -2.95 5.90 10.85
C ILE A 236 -2.30 4.69 10.18
N MET A 237 -1.72 4.92 9.00
CA MET A 237 -0.87 3.95 8.33
C MET A 237 0.56 4.16 8.79
N TYR A 238 1.24 3.11 9.21
CA TYR A 238 2.65 3.13 9.46
C TYR A 238 3.43 2.58 8.29
N THR A 239 4.50 3.26 7.94
CA THR A 239 5.39 2.92 6.83
C THR A 239 6.82 2.81 7.32
N PRO A 240 7.72 2.08 6.62
CA PRO A 240 9.14 2.16 6.89
C PRO A 240 9.64 3.61 6.72
N PRO A 241 10.60 4.10 7.55
CA PRO A 241 11.08 5.48 7.46
C PRO A 241 11.75 5.80 6.11
N PHE A 242 12.33 4.79 5.47
CA PHE A 242 13.00 4.89 4.15
C PHE A 242 12.05 4.63 2.96
N GLN A 243 10.80 4.23 3.20
CA GLN A 243 9.83 3.91 2.14
C GLN A 243 8.42 4.40 2.53
N ARG A 244 8.25 5.71 2.62
CA ARG A 244 7.08 6.38 3.22
C ARG A 244 5.77 6.25 2.43
N ASN A 245 5.79 5.76 1.22
CA ASN A 245 4.62 5.53 0.37
C ASN A 245 4.15 4.08 0.35
N ARG A 246 4.73 3.22 1.20
CA ARG A 246 4.38 1.80 1.31
C ARG A 246 3.89 1.47 2.70
N MET A 247 2.79 0.74 2.77
CA MET A 247 2.21 0.31 4.02
C MET A 247 3.06 -0.78 4.66
N LEU A 248 3.29 -0.66 5.97
CA LEU A 248 3.78 -1.73 6.82
C LEU A 248 2.63 -2.32 7.65
N PHE A 249 1.86 -1.45 8.26
CA PHE A 249 0.56 -1.78 8.85
C PHE A 249 -0.29 -0.52 8.98
N THR A 250 -1.59 -0.71 9.22
CA THR A 250 -2.52 0.38 9.47
C THR A 250 -3.39 0.06 10.66
N VAL A 251 -3.69 1.08 11.46
CA VAL A 251 -4.54 0.98 12.66
C VAL A 251 -5.64 2.02 12.63
N TRP A 252 -6.86 1.62 13.03
CA TRP A 252 -7.99 2.51 13.19
C TRP A 252 -8.93 2.02 14.28
N ALA A 253 -9.78 2.94 14.76
CA ALA A 253 -10.80 2.64 15.77
C ALA A 253 -12.20 2.86 15.21
N GLN A 254 -13.15 2.01 15.60
CA GLN A 254 -14.57 2.16 15.27
C GLN A 254 -15.41 1.42 16.33
N LYS A 255 -16.69 1.81 16.44
CA LYS A 255 -17.62 1.23 17.45
C LYS A 255 -18.11 -0.19 17.15
N LYS A 256 -17.60 -0.85 16.11
CA LYS A 256 -17.97 -2.21 15.69
C LYS A 256 -16.87 -3.20 16.12
N GLY A 257 -17.26 -4.41 16.48
CA GLY A 257 -16.31 -5.44 16.95
C GLY A 257 -15.67 -5.08 18.29
N ASN A 258 -14.37 -5.37 18.44
CA ASN A 258 -13.60 -5.02 19.63
C ASN A 258 -13.18 -3.55 19.70
N GLY A 259 -13.62 -2.73 18.74
CA GLY A 259 -13.35 -1.30 18.69
C GLY A 259 -12.01 -0.92 18.04
N LEU A 260 -10.97 -1.74 18.18
CA LEU A 260 -9.68 -1.55 17.55
C LEU A 260 -9.49 -2.51 16.39
N HIS A 261 -9.07 -1.97 15.27
CA HIS A 261 -8.84 -2.73 14.03
C HIS A 261 -7.46 -2.42 13.47
N MET A 262 -6.85 -3.44 12.88
CA MET A 262 -5.55 -3.35 12.25
C MET A 262 -5.51 -4.19 10.98
N TYR A 263 -4.82 -3.70 9.96
CA TYR A 263 -4.33 -4.52 8.86
C TYR A 263 -2.82 -4.63 8.99
N ALA A 264 -2.33 -5.83 9.11
CA ALA A 264 -0.90 -6.14 9.19
C ALA A 264 -0.66 -7.59 8.79
N GLY A 265 0.56 -7.90 8.40
CA GLY A 265 0.96 -9.27 8.15
C GLY A 265 2.45 -9.48 7.93
N PRO A 266 2.91 -10.74 7.88
CA PRO A 266 4.31 -11.06 7.72
C PRO A 266 4.91 -10.57 6.40
N SER A 267 4.15 -10.62 5.31
CA SER A 267 4.61 -10.23 3.97
C SER A 267 4.98 -8.76 3.89
N GLU A 268 4.26 -7.87 4.57
CA GLU A 268 4.55 -6.44 4.60
C GLU A 268 5.91 -6.16 5.26
N PHE A 269 6.25 -6.90 6.31
CA PHE A 269 7.55 -6.76 6.97
C PHE A 269 8.67 -7.40 6.14
N ALA A 270 8.45 -8.58 5.56
CA ALA A 270 9.43 -9.26 4.72
C ALA A 270 9.73 -8.49 3.42
N GLU A 271 8.81 -7.67 2.94
CA GLU A 271 9.01 -6.81 1.78
C GLU A 271 10.10 -5.75 2.00
N PHE A 272 10.20 -5.19 3.22
CA PHE A 272 11.04 -4.02 3.47
C PHE A 272 12.24 -4.30 4.36
N TYR A 273 12.24 -5.40 5.08
CA TYR A 273 13.28 -5.74 6.05
C TYR A 273 13.91 -7.09 5.73
N PRO A 274 15.17 -7.34 6.15
CA PRO A 274 15.90 -8.58 5.86
C PRO A 274 15.40 -9.74 6.73
N VAL A 275 14.12 -10.05 6.63
CA VAL A 275 13.43 -11.14 7.33
C VAL A 275 12.61 -11.95 6.32
N THR A 276 12.41 -13.23 6.58
CA THR A 276 11.45 -14.03 5.82
C THR A 276 10.03 -13.85 6.39
N GLU A 277 9.01 -14.18 5.60
CA GLU A 277 7.62 -14.18 6.08
C GLU A 277 7.44 -15.14 7.28
N GLU A 278 8.14 -16.27 7.29
CA GLU A 278 8.09 -17.24 8.40
C GLU A 278 8.69 -16.66 9.68
N GLU A 279 9.85 -15.97 9.58
CA GLU A 279 10.46 -15.27 10.71
C GLU A 279 9.56 -14.15 11.23
N ALA A 280 9.00 -13.34 10.32
CA ALA A 280 8.09 -12.26 10.67
C ALA A 280 6.81 -12.81 11.33
N SER A 281 6.21 -13.84 10.74
CA SER A 281 5.03 -14.54 11.32
C SER A 281 5.29 -15.05 12.74
N SER A 282 6.40 -15.74 12.93
CA SER A 282 6.78 -16.29 14.24
C SER A 282 6.98 -15.21 15.31
N LEU A 283 7.57 -14.06 14.92
CA LEU A 283 7.89 -12.98 15.87
C LEU A 283 6.68 -12.08 16.14
N LEU A 284 5.87 -11.78 15.14
CA LEU A 284 4.66 -10.96 15.28
C LEU A 284 3.50 -11.72 15.92
N GLY A 285 3.48 -13.06 15.80
CA GLY A 285 2.34 -13.87 16.19
C GLY A 285 1.15 -13.78 15.23
N ILE A 286 1.38 -13.31 14.00
CA ILE A 286 0.38 -13.17 12.93
C ILE A 286 0.77 -14.11 11.79
N ASN A 287 -0.18 -14.94 11.32
CA ASN A 287 0.10 -16.00 10.35
C ASN A 287 -0.23 -15.65 8.90
N SER A 288 -0.96 -14.56 8.67
CA SER A 288 -1.35 -14.08 7.34
C SER A 288 -1.45 -12.56 7.34
N SER A 289 -1.24 -11.96 6.16
CA SER A 289 -1.53 -10.55 5.92
C SER A 289 -3.04 -10.38 5.79
N ASP A 290 -3.68 -9.94 6.85
CA ASP A 290 -5.14 -9.85 6.93
C ASP A 290 -5.58 -8.78 7.94
N TRP A 291 -6.88 -8.70 8.12
CA TRP A 291 -7.57 -7.87 9.09
C TRP A 291 -7.59 -8.52 10.46
N HIS A 292 -7.33 -7.71 11.47
CA HIS A 292 -7.39 -8.11 12.85
C HIS A 292 -8.30 -7.15 13.61
N SER A 293 -9.36 -7.67 14.23
CA SER A 293 -10.11 -6.95 15.27
C SER A 293 -9.50 -7.34 16.60
N MET A 294 -8.83 -6.39 17.26
CA MET A 294 -7.93 -6.66 18.38
C MET A 294 -8.56 -6.26 19.72
N ASP A 295 -8.41 -7.11 20.71
CA ASP A 295 -8.62 -6.75 22.10
C ASP A 295 -7.30 -6.24 22.76
N GLU A 296 -7.35 -5.87 24.02
CA GLU A 296 -6.20 -5.31 24.76
C GLU A 296 -5.03 -6.31 24.87
N GLU A 297 -5.30 -7.60 25.03
CA GLU A 297 -4.27 -8.65 25.13
C GLU A 297 -3.57 -8.87 23.78
N GLU A 298 -4.36 -8.89 22.70
CA GLU A 298 -3.86 -9.01 21.33
C GLU A 298 -3.01 -7.79 20.91
N VAL A 299 -3.41 -6.57 21.32
CA VAL A 299 -2.63 -5.35 21.14
C VAL A 299 -1.28 -5.46 21.86
N GLY A 300 -1.29 -5.85 23.13
CA GLY A 300 -0.07 -6.06 23.89
C GLY A 300 0.85 -7.09 23.25
N SER A 301 0.28 -8.19 22.77
CA SER A 301 1.02 -9.26 22.08
C SER A 301 1.65 -8.76 20.77
N PHE A 302 0.92 -8.00 19.98
CA PHE A 302 1.41 -7.41 18.74
C PHE A 302 2.57 -6.42 19.00
N ILE A 303 2.44 -5.54 19.99
CA ILE A 303 3.51 -4.59 20.37
C ILE A 303 4.79 -5.35 20.79
N VAL A 304 4.66 -6.40 21.61
CA VAL A 304 5.79 -7.24 21.99
C VAL A 304 6.41 -7.91 20.77
N GLY A 305 5.58 -8.41 19.86
CA GLY A 305 5.99 -9.03 18.60
C GLY A 305 6.78 -8.05 17.71
N MET A 306 6.28 -6.84 17.52
CA MET A 306 6.98 -5.79 16.79
C MET A 306 8.34 -5.47 17.40
N LYS A 307 8.42 -5.27 18.71
CA LYS A 307 9.70 -4.99 19.40
C LYS A 307 10.71 -6.13 19.23
N LYS A 308 10.26 -7.39 19.28
CA LYS A 308 11.10 -8.56 19.02
C LYS A 308 11.58 -8.59 17.57
N LEU A 309 10.69 -8.34 16.61
CA LEU A 309 11.00 -8.34 15.18
C LEU A 309 12.05 -7.28 14.86
N PHE A 310 11.87 -6.05 15.32
CA PHE A 310 12.84 -4.97 15.10
C PHE A 310 14.17 -5.20 15.82
N GLY A 311 14.16 -5.82 17.01
CA GLY A 311 15.37 -6.29 17.68
C GLY A 311 16.12 -7.32 16.83
N PHE A 312 15.42 -8.28 16.25
CA PHE A 312 16.00 -9.29 15.34
C PHE A 312 16.55 -8.68 14.04
N ILE A 313 15.82 -7.74 13.41
CA ILE A 313 16.27 -7.00 12.22
C ILE A 313 17.59 -6.29 12.49
N ASN A 314 17.69 -5.60 13.63
CA ASN A 314 18.91 -4.87 14.01
C ASN A 314 20.11 -5.81 14.19
N THR A 315 19.92 -7.00 14.73
CA THR A 315 21.00 -7.99 14.84
C THR A 315 21.48 -8.53 13.50
N LYS A 316 20.59 -8.67 12.50
CA LYS A 316 20.96 -9.06 11.13
C LYS A 316 21.65 -7.94 10.34
N SER A 317 21.45 -6.68 10.72
CA SER A 317 22.00 -5.52 10.04
C SER A 317 23.39 -5.10 10.54
N GLU A 318 23.85 -5.65 11.66
CA GLU A 318 25.23 -5.45 12.11
C GLU A 318 26.17 -6.29 11.22
N PRO A 319 27.21 -5.70 10.57
CA PRO A 319 28.18 -6.48 9.83
C PRO A 319 28.86 -7.44 10.80
N GLU A 320 28.90 -8.74 10.45
CA GLU A 320 29.74 -9.71 11.14
C GLU A 320 31.15 -9.13 11.20
N GLY A 321 31.68 -8.95 12.42
CA GLY A 321 32.97 -8.32 12.66
C GLY A 321 34.04 -8.93 11.77
N GLU A 322 34.85 -8.08 11.13
CA GLU A 322 36.01 -8.50 10.36
C GLU A 322 36.82 -9.53 11.17
N PRO A 323 37.19 -10.65 10.57
CA PRO A 323 38.13 -11.55 11.21
C PRO A 323 39.45 -10.81 11.40
N THR A 324 39.82 -10.54 12.63
CA THR A 324 41.18 -10.09 13.02
C THR A 324 42.19 -11.13 12.51
N TYR A 325 42.93 -10.75 11.48
CA TYR A 325 44.17 -11.41 11.08
C TYR A 325 45.36 -10.81 11.80
#